data_5c33dc89b07aadd6dff68856f008dd1c
#
_entry.id   5c33dc89b07aadd6dff68856f008dd1c
#
_cell.length_a   1.000
_cell.length_b   1.000
_cell.length_c   1.000
_cell.angle_alpha   90.00
_cell.angle_beta   90.00
_cell.angle_gamma   90.00
#
_symmetry.space_group_name_H-M   'P 1'
#
loop_
_entity.id
_entity.type
_entity.pdbx_description
1 polymer ?
#
loop_
_entity_poly.entity_id
_entity_poly.type
_entity_poly.pdbx_seq_one_letter_code
_entity_poly.pdbx_strand_id
1 'polypeptide(L)'
;MIEKMKVVHIVTTAAEKTALLDRLQQLGIVHFSEKASADQQHLQRFADLSRMVTVLQEYGNVPPEKVPLSNDEFEVFFSELSACMERKKALQEDQTAAHAAAEKLAEWGRFSPTDLRSLKDAGWDIHIYRTDKKTMAALLNAPDVQIIRLSPVGKMQTFATLSPLPGEYSATEFPIPDKGLEELEQEQQQLKKNLHST
;
A
#
# COMPACT_ATOMS: atom_id res chain seq x y z
N MET A 1 43.96 -12.33 -19.76
CA MET A 1 44.14 -12.92 -21.10
C MET A 1 42.86 -12.64 -21.86
N ILE A 2 42.91 -11.91 -22.97
CA ILE A 2 41.70 -11.57 -23.77
C ILE A 2 41.61 -12.59 -24.89
N GLU A 3 40.63 -13.48 -24.84
CA GLU A 3 40.37 -14.42 -25.93
C GLU A 3 39.64 -13.75 -27.07
N LYS A 4 40.05 -14.05 -28.28
CA LYS A 4 39.41 -13.50 -29.49
C LYS A 4 38.09 -14.18 -29.74
N MET A 5 36.99 -13.46 -29.58
CA MET A 5 35.64 -13.93 -29.94
C MET A 5 35.46 -13.94 -31.47
N LYS A 6 34.80 -14.97 -31.98
CA LYS A 6 34.40 -15.09 -33.38
C LYS A 6 32.89 -15.02 -33.46
N VAL A 7 32.38 -14.26 -34.42
CA VAL A 7 30.95 -14.23 -34.73
C VAL A 7 30.62 -15.43 -35.62
N VAL A 8 29.68 -16.24 -35.20
CA VAL A 8 29.20 -17.41 -35.95
C VAL A 8 27.72 -17.24 -36.23
N HIS A 9 27.32 -17.45 -37.49
CA HIS A 9 25.92 -17.44 -37.88
C HIS A 9 25.48 -18.87 -38.11
N ILE A 10 24.44 -19.30 -37.40
CA ILE A 10 23.87 -20.65 -37.52
C ILE A 10 22.45 -20.51 -38.09
N VAL A 11 22.17 -21.21 -39.18
CA VAL A 11 20.83 -21.27 -39.78
C VAL A 11 20.26 -22.65 -39.49
N THR A 12 19.05 -22.69 -38.96
CA THR A 12 18.36 -23.95 -38.64
C THR A 12 16.88 -23.84 -38.99
N THR A 13 16.18 -24.96 -39.02
CA THR A 13 14.73 -25.01 -39.18
C THR A 13 14.03 -24.64 -37.85
N ALA A 14 12.78 -24.15 -37.92
CA ALA A 14 12.00 -23.82 -36.73
C ALA A 14 11.81 -25.04 -35.80
N ALA A 15 11.70 -26.26 -36.39
CA ALA A 15 11.53 -27.50 -35.62
C ALA A 15 12.79 -27.89 -34.85
N GLU A 16 13.98 -27.56 -35.32
CA GLU A 16 15.26 -27.94 -34.71
C GLU A 16 15.83 -26.82 -33.81
N LYS A 17 15.20 -25.65 -33.81
CA LYS A 17 15.67 -24.47 -33.06
C LYS A 17 15.88 -24.76 -31.57
N THR A 18 14.91 -25.38 -30.92
CA THR A 18 14.96 -25.65 -29.46
C THR A 18 16.10 -26.63 -29.13
N ALA A 19 16.17 -27.74 -29.87
CA ALA A 19 17.23 -28.73 -29.68
C ALA A 19 18.64 -28.18 -29.96
N LEU A 20 18.79 -27.25 -30.89
CA LEU A 20 20.03 -26.57 -31.14
C LEU A 20 20.41 -25.62 -30.00
N LEU A 21 19.45 -24.83 -29.50
CA LEU A 21 19.67 -23.92 -28.38
C LEU A 21 20.09 -24.67 -27.10
N ASP A 22 19.45 -25.80 -26.79
CA ASP A 22 19.81 -26.65 -25.66
C ASP A 22 21.25 -27.18 -25.75
N ARG A 23 21.66 -27.61 -26.93
CA ARG A 23 23.04 -28.05 -27.18
C ARG A 23 24.05 -26.91 -27.03
N LEU A 24 23.74 -25.71 -27.53
CA LEU A 24 24.61 -24.54 -27.42
C LEU A 24 24.71 -24.07 -25.96
N GLN A 25 23.63 -24.16 -25.21
CA GLN A 25 23.62 -23.87 -23.77
C GLN A 25 24.48 -24.85 -22.99
N GLN A 26 24.41 -26.16 -23.30
CA GLN A 26 25.26 -27.19 -22.69
C GLN A 26 26.75 -26.98 -22.96
N LEU A 27 27.11 -26.45 -24.11
CA LEU A 27 28.50 -26.11 -24.45
C LEU A 27 29.06 -24.97 -23.63
N GLY A 28 28.22 -24.04 -23.14
CA GLY A 28 28.59 -22.96 -22.22
C GLY A 28 29.58 -21.91 -22.74
N ILE A 29 29.92 -21.97 -24.08
CA ILE A 29 30.93 -21.11 -24.68
C ILE A 29 30.37 -20.09 -25.69
N VAL A 30 29.05 -20.07 -25.86
CA VAL A 30 28.39 -19.24 -26.87
C VAL A 30 27.64 -18.10 -26.19
N HIS A 31 27.96 -16.88 -26.62
CA HIS A 31 27.17 -15.70 -26.27
C HIS A 31 26.29 -15.31 -27.44
N PHE A 32 24.99 -15.18 -27.20
CA PHE A 32 24.05 -14.69 -28.21
C PHE A 32 24.11 -13.16 -28.26
N SER A 33 24.37 -12.59 -29.42
CA SER A 33 24.16 -11.16 -29.62
C SER A 33 22.69 -10.92 -29.93
N GLU A 34 21.92 -10.56 -28.95
CA GLU A 34 20.51 -10.30 -29.12
C GLU A 34 20.25 -9.02 -29.91
N LYS A 35 19.44 -9.15 -30.95
CA LYS A 35 18.68 -8.06 -31.55
C LYS A 35 17.17 -8.35 -31.57
N ALA A 36 16.72 -9.41 -30.93
CA ALA A 36 15.30 -9.65 -30.75
C ALA A 36 14.87 -9.04 -29.41
N SER A 37 13.92 -8.14 -29.45
CA SER A 37 13.22 -7.72 -28.21
C SER A 37 12.62 -8.97 -27.58
N ALA A 38 13.04 -9.30 -26.38
CA ALA A 38 12.40 -10.36 -25.63
C ALA A 38 10.89 -10.05 -25.55
N ASP A 39 10.07 -11.07 -25.74
CA ASP A 39 8.63 -10.93 -25.61
C ASP A 39 8.34 -10.32 -24.21
N GLN A 40 7.52 -9.29 -24.20
CA GLN A 40 7.21 -8.54 -22.97
C GLN A 40 6.68 -9.46 -21.86
N GLN A 41 5.96 -10.53 -22.25
CA GLN A 41 5.49 -11.54 -21.31
C GLN A 41 6.62 -12.30 -20.63
N HIS A 42 7.66 -12.67 -21.38
CA HIS A 42 8.83 -13.38 -20.83
C HIS A 42 9.65 -12.48 -19.92
N LEU A 43 9.79 -11.20 -20.25
CA LEU A 43 10.47 -10.23 -19.40
C LEU A 43 9.71 -10.01 -18.07
N GLN A 44 8.39 -9.88 -18.15
CA GLN A 44 7.56 -9.74 -16.98
C GLN A 44 7.66 -10.97 -16.07
N ARG A 45 7.53 -12.18 -16.65
CA ARG A 45 7.66 -13.43 -15.90
C ARG A 45 9.02 -13.59 -15.24
N PHE A 46 10.09 -13.22 -15.93
CA PHE A 46 11.44 -13.23 -15.38
C PHE A 46 11.57 -12.25 -14.18
N ALA A 47 11.00 -11.05 -14.31
CA ALA A 47 10.98 -10.08 -13.23
C ALA A 47 10.21 -10.59 -11.99
N ASP A 48 9.06 -11.22 -12.21
CA ASP A 48 8.23 -11.78 -11.14
C ASP A 48 8.95 -12.94 -10.42
N LEU A 49 9.58 -13.85 -11.19
CA LEU A 49 10.40 -14.92 -10.63
C LEU A 49 11.58 -14.38 -9.82
N SER A 50 12.29 -13.39 -10.34
CA SER A 50 13.43 -12.78 -9.65
C SER A 50 13.01 -12.15 -8.32
N ARG A 51 11.86 -11.48 -8.31
CA ARG A 51 11.26 -10.89 -7.10
C ARG A 51 10.89 -11.97 -6.09
N MET A 52 10.27 -13.07 -6.53
CA MET A 52 9.92 -14.19 -5.65
C MET A 52 11.15 -14.82 -5.00
N VAL A 53 12.21 -15.06 -5.79
CA VAL A 53 13.47 -15.59 -5.24
C VAL A 53 14.03 -14.68 -4.16
N THR A 54 14.01 -13.36 -4.40
CA THR A 54 14.48 -12.38 -3.41
C THR A 54 13.66 -12.45 -2.13
N VAL A 55 12.33 -12.51 -2.23
CA VAL A 55 11.45 -12.62 -1.06
C VAL A 55 11.69 -13.93 -0.31
N LEU A 56 11.79 -15.06 -1.02
CA LEU A 56 12.04 -16.36 -0.37
C LEU A 56 13.40 -16.42 0.33
N GLN A 57 14.42 -15.74 -0.19
CA GLN A 57 15.73 -15.65 0.46
C GLN A 57 15.68 -14.92 1.82
N GLU A 58 14.73 -14.01 2.02
CA GLU A 58 14.55 -13.33 3.30
C GLU A 58 13.96 -14.24 4.39
N TYR A 59 13.24 -15.32 4.01
CA TYR A 59 12.56 -16.21 4.95
C TYR A 59 13.41 -17.36 5.49
N GLY A 60 14.65 -17.50 5.08
CA GLY A 60 15.60 -18.34 5.78
C GLY A 60 16.43 -19.27 4.91
N ASN A 61 17.57 -19.65 5.47
CA ASN A 61 18.49 -20.66 4.96
C ASN A 61 18.01 -22.07 5.33
N VAL A 62 16.85 -22.48 4.86
CA VAL A 62 16.52 -23.91 4.87
C VAL A 62 17.41 -24.53 3.79
N PRO A 63 18.28 -25.49 4.12
CA PRO A 63 19.07 -26.18 3.11
C PRO A 63 18.08 -26.78 2.10
N PRO A 64 18.21 -26.44 0.81
CA PRO A 64 17.24 -26.90 -0.17
C PRO A 64 17.36 -28.42 -0.29
N GLU A 65 16.39 -29.11 0.23
CA GLU A 65 16.09 -30.45 -0.27
C GLU A 65 15.67 -30.23 -1.71
N LYS A 66 16.57 -30.59 -2.64
CA LYS A 66 16.29 -30.43 -4.07
C LYS A 66 15.23 -31.46 -4.47
N VAL A 67 13.98 -31.12 -4.24
CA VAL A 67 12.87 -31.88 -4.79
C VAL A 67 12.60 -31.29 -6.18
N PRO A 68 12.81 -32.06 -7.27
CA PRO A 68 12.49 -31.60 -8.61
C PRO A 68 10.96 -31.47 -8.70
N LEU A 69 10.48 -30.26 -8.86
CA LEU A 69 9.08 -29.98 -9.16
C LEU A 69 8.81 -30.23 -10.66
N SER A 70 7.69 -30.82 -10.97
CA SER A 70 7.18 -30.85 -12.35
C SER A 70 6.76 -29.42 -12.77
N ASN A 71 6.63 -29.19 -14.07
CA ASN A 71 6.19 -27.87 -14.55
C ASN A 71 4.82 -27.48 -13.99
N ASP A 72 3.89 -28.40 -13.89
CA ASP A 72 2.53 -28.14 -13.39
C ASP A 72 2.54 -27.78 -11.89
N GLU A 73 3.32 -28.52 -11.08
CA GLU A 73 3.51 -28.21 -9.66
C GLU A 73 4.18 -26.84 -9.46
N PHE A 74 5.14 -26.51 -10.32
CA PHE A 74 5.78 -25.22 -10.29
C PHE A 74 4.80 -24.07 -10.62
N GLU A 75 3.93 -24.22 -11.63
CA GLU A 75 2.92 -23.22 -11.96
C GLU A 75 1.91 -22.99 -10.83
N VAL A 76 1.48 -24.06 -10.17
CA VAL A 76 0.60 -23.96 -8.99
C VAL A 76 1.32 -23.19 -7.87
N PHE A 77 2.53 -23.61 -7.51
CA PHE A 77 3.33 -22.93 -6.49
C PHE A 77 3.58 -21.45 -6.82
N PHE A 78 3.91 -21.15 -8.09
CA PHE A 78 4.11 -19.79 -8.56
C PHE A 78 2.86 -18.94 -8.39
N SER A 79 1.69 -19.47 -8.74
CA SER A 79 0.41 -18.79 -8.59
C SER A 79 0.05 -18.54 -7.14
N GLU A 80 0.22 -19.52 -6.26
CA GLU A 80 -0.07 -19.39 -4.83
C GLU A 80 0.87 -18.37 -4.15
N LEU A 81 2.15 -18.43 -4.47
CA LEU A 81 3.13 -17.50 -3.93
C LEU A 81 2.88 -16.07 -4.41
N SER A 82 2.52 -15.89 -5.69
CA SER A 82 2.11 -14.58 -6.23
C SER A 82 0.93 -14.01 -5.46
N ALA A 83 -0.13 -14.82 -5.29
CA ALA A 83 -1.33 -14.40 -4.58
C ALA A 83 -1.03 -14.06 -3.10
N CYS A 84 -0.16 -14.83 -2.45
CA CYS A 84 0.29 -14.56 -1.08
C CYS A 84 1.05 -13.22 -0.99
N MET A 85 1.96 -12.95 -1.92
CA MET A 85 2.72 -11.69 -1.97
C MET A 85 1.82 -10.48 -2.21
N GLU A 86 0.86 -10.59 -3.12
CA GLU A 86 -0.13 -9.54 -3.38
C GLU A 86 -1.00 -9.27 -2.15
N ARG A 87 -1.47 -10.34 -1.50
CA ARG A 87 -2.26 -10.22 -0.27
C ARG A 87 -1.46 -9.56 0.86
N LYS A 88 -0.20 -9.95 1.05
CA LYS A 88 0.69 -9.32 2.04
C LYS A 88 0.86 -7.84 1.75
N LYS A 89 1.09 -7.47 0.48
CA LYS A 89 1.22 -6.06 0.07
C LYS A 89 -0.05 -5.27 0.37
N ALA A 90 -1.22 -5.78 0.01
CA ALA A 90 -2.50 -5.13 0.28
C ALA A 90 -2.71 -4.92 1.79
N LEU A 91 -2.44 -5.94 2.61
CA LEU A 91 -2.53 -5.82 4.07
C LEU A 91 -1.58 -4.77 4.66
N GLN A 92 -0.37 -4.62 4.08
CA GLN A 92 0.58 -3.59 4.49
C GLN A 92 0.10 -2.18 4.11
N GLU A 93 -0.48 -2.02 2.93
CA GLU A 93 -1.08 -0.76 2.46
C GLU A 93 -2.26 -0.38 3.36
N ASP A 94 -3.17 -1.31 3.66
CA ASP A 94 -4.29 -1.10 4.56
C ASP A 94 -3.82 -0.73 5.98
N GLN A 95 -2.80 -1.41 6.50
CA GLN A 95 -2.21 -1.08 7.80
C GLN A 95 -1.65 0.33 7.83
N THR A 96 -0.94 0.73 6.78
CA THR A 96 -0.37 2.08 6.68
C THR A 96 -1.48 3.14 6.61
N ALA A 97 -2.53 2.89 5.84
CA ALA A 97 -3.68 3.77 5.73
C ALA A 97 -4.44 3.90 7.07
N ALA A 98 -4.69 2.77 7.76
CA ALA A 98 -5.34 2.76 9.06
C ALA A 98 -4.48 3.49 10.12
N HIS A 99 -3.15 3.35 10.08
CA HIS A 99 -2.25 4.07 10.97
C HIS A 99 -2.31 5.58 10.75
N ALA A 100 -2.22 6.02 9.50
CA ALA A 100 -2.30 7.43 9.15
C ALA A 100 -3.68 8.04 9.50
N ALA A 101 -4.76 7.27 9.37
CA ALA A 101 -6.09 7.69 9.78
C ALA A 101 -6.19 7.85 11.30
N ALA A 102 -5.66 6.88 12.06
CA ALA A 102 -5.66 6.92 13.53
C ALA A 102 -4.80 8.08 14.07
N GLU A 103 -3.64 8.35 13.48
CA GLU A 103 -2.81 9.51 13.86
C GLU A 103 -3.54 10.84 13.66
N LYS A 104 -4.23 11.00 12.52
CA LYS A 104 -5.05 12.19 12.27
C LYS A 104 -6.19 12.31 13.28
N LEU A 105 -6.81 11.19 13.64
CA LEU A 105 -7.92 11.17 14.59
C LEU A 105 -7.47 11.41 16.03
N ALA A 106 -6.28 10.96 16.40
CA ALA A 106 -5.72 11.16 17.73
C ALA A 106 -5.62 12.66 18.12
N GLU A 107 -5.45 13.53 17.13
CA GLU A 107 -5.48 14.98 17.32
C GLU A 107 -6.85 15.51 17.79
N TRP A 108 -7.92 14.78 17.52
CA TRP A 108 -9.31 15.17 17.85
C TRP A 108 -9.77 14.64 19.19
N GLY A 109 -9.02 13.73 19.79
CA GLY A 109 -9.40 13.04 21.02
C GLY A 109 -10.32 11.84 20.75
N ARG A 110 -10.79 11.23 21.84
CA ARG A 110 -11.70 10.09 21.79
C ARG A 110 -13.13 10.59 21.63
N PHE A 111 -13.72 10.35 20.48
CA PHE A 111 -15.14 10.57 20.23
C PHE A 111 -15.76 9.32 19.60
N SER A 112 -17.06 9.16 19.81
CA SER A 112 -17.83 8.09 19.20
C SER A 112 -18.56 8.63 17.96
N PRO A 113 -18.29 8.10 16.74
CA PRO A 113 -19.07 8.46 15.55
C PRO A 113 -20.57 8.19 15.71
N THR A 114 -20.91 7.18 16.51
CA THR A 114 -22.31 6.83 16.82
C THR A 114 -22.98 7.96 17.61
N ASP A 115 -22.29 8.55 18.58
CA ASP A 115 -22.84 9.67 19.35
C ASP A 115 -23.03 10.91 18.47
N LEU A 116 -22.10 11.19 17.56
CA LEU A 116 -22.24 12.30 16.61
C LEU A 116 -23.41 12.08 15.64
N ARG A 117 -23.62 10.84 15.19
CA ARG A 117 -24.81 10.51 14.36
C ARG A 117 -26.10 10.69 15.15
N SER A 118 -26.14 10.22 16.39
CA SER A 118 -27.33 10.40 17.25
C SER A 118 -27.64 11.86 17.50
N LEU A 119 -26.64 12.72 17.64
CA LEU A 119 -26.81 14.17 17.76
C LEU A 119 -27.38 14.76 16.45
N LYS A 120 -26.86 14.31 15.32
CA LYS A 120 -27.38 14.74 14.01
C LYS A 120 -28.83 14.32 13.81
N ASP A 121 -29.18 13.09 14.18
CA ASP A 121 -30.56 12.57 14.10
C ASP A 121 -31.51 13.33 15.06
N ALA A 122 -30.98 13.85 16.17
CA ALA A 122 -31.69 14.72 17.09
C ALA A 122 -31.81 16.19 16.61
N GLY A 123 -31.31 16.50 15.41
CA GLY A 123 -31.37 17.82 14.79
C GLY A 123 -30.18 18.73 15.09
N TRP A 124 -29.11 18.21 15.68
CA TRP A 124 -27.87 18.94 15.94
C TRP A 124 -26.84 18.63 14.88
N ASP A 125 -26.66 19.51 13.90
CA ASP A 125 -25.64 19.33 12.85
C ASP A 125 -24.32 19.94 13.31
N ILE A 126 -23.38 19.08 13.73
CA ILE A 126 -22.10 19.49 14.29
C ILE A 126 -21.08 19.63 13.15
N HIS A 127 -20.49 20.82 13.04
CA HIS A 127 -19.42 21.14 12.13
C HIS A 127 -18.14 21.41 12.92
N ILE A 128 -17.03 20.85 12.49
CA ILE A 128 -15.73 21.00 13.17
C ILE A 128 -14.79 21.79 12.29
N TYR A 129 -14.18 22.82 12.88
CA TYR A 129 -13.31 23.75 12.16
C TYR A 129 -11.94 23.89 12.83
N ARG A 130 -10.97 24.21 12.02
CA ARG A 130 -9.63 24.59 12.47
C ARG A 130 -9.28 25.97 11.93
N THR A 131 -8.72 26.83 12.79
CA THR A 131 -8.36 28.20 12.46
C THR A 131 -7.13 28.68 13.24
N ASP A 132 -6.61 29.84 12.88
CA ASP A 132 -5.56 30.51 13.62
C ASP A 132 -6.10 31.23 14.89
N LYS A 133 -5.19 31.67 15.76
CA LYS A 133 -5.56 32.38 17.01
C LYS A 133 -6.28 33.71 16.75
N LYS A 134 -5.96 34.40 15.66
CA LYS A 134 -6.53 35.72 15.34
C LYS A 134 -7.98 35.58 14.90
N THR A 135 -8.24 34.66 13.99
CA THR A 135 -9.61 34.35 13.53
C THR A 135 -10.47 33.75 14.67
N MET A 136 -9.88 32.91 15.54
CA MET A 136 -10.56 32.42 16.71
C MET A 136 -10.98 33.52 17.67
N ALA A 137 -10.13 34.51 17.90
CA ALA A 137 -10.47 35.68 18.73
C ALA A 137 -11.60 36.52 18.11
N ALA A 138 -11.63 36.67 16.80
CA ALA A 138 -12.73 37.34 16.09
C ALA A 138 -14.05 36.55 16.22
N LEU A 139 -14.01 35.24 16.04
CA LEU A 139 -15.16 34.35 16.16
C LEU A 139 -15.78 34.37 17.56
N LEU A 140 -14.94 34.40 18.62
CA LEU A 140 -15.41 34.47 20.01
C LEU A 140 -16.17 35.77 20.35
N ASN A 141 -15.94 36.81 19.57
CA ASN A 141 -16.63 38.09 19.70
C ASN A 141 -17.85 38.22 18.77
N ALA A 142 -18.10 37.23 17.93
CA ALA A 142 -19.24 37.22 17.01
C ALA A 142 -20.53 36.83 17.75
N PRO A 143 -21.59 37.66 17.77
CA PRO A 143 -22.77 37.38 18.54
C PRO A 143 -23.63 36.24 17.97
N ASP A 144 -23.48 35.98 16.69
CA ASP A 144 -24.35 35.05 15.94
C ASP A 144 -23.76 33.65 15.76
N VAL A 145 -22.55 33.40 16.28
CA VAL A 145 -21.87 32.10 16.13
C VAL A 145 -21.71 31.42 17.49
N GLN A 146 -22.38 30.29 17.67
CA GLN A 146 -22.19 29.48 18.85
C GLN A 146 -20.98 28.57 18.69
N ILE A 147 -19.97 28.78 19.51
CA ILE A 147 -18.69 28.07 19.44
C ILE A 147 -18.50 27.16 20.63
N ILE A 148 -18.22 25.89 20.34
CA ILE A 148 -17.76 24.91 21.32
C ILE A 148 -16.24 24.77 21.13
N ARG A 149 -15.47 25.24 22.09
CA ARG A 149 -14.00 25.14 22.03
C ARG A 149 -13.57 23.70 22.26
N LEU A 150 -12.72 23.21 21.35
CA LEU A 150 -12.06 21.92 21.47
C LEU A 150 -10.58 22.11 21.82
N SER A 151 -9.89 21.02 22.13
CA SER A 151 -8.45 21.07 22.44
C SER A 151 -7.66 21.60 21.24
N PRO A 152 -6.72 22.54 21.44
CA PRO A 152 -5.90 23.04 20.36
C PRO A 152 -4.94 21.97 19.84
N VAL A 153 -4.68 21.98 18.53
CA VAL A 153 -3.74 21.07 17.89
C VAL A 153 -2.53 21.88 17.40
N GLY A 154 -1.43 21.73 18.09
CA GLY A 154 -0.22 22.53 17.80
C GLY A 154 -0.45 24.03 17.96
N LYS A 155 -0.28 24.79 16.89
CA LYS A 155 -0.51 26.26 16.86
C LYS A 155 -1.93 26.65 16.43
N MET A 156 -2.71 25.70 15.95
CA MET A 156 -4.05 25.93 15.43
C MET A 156 -5.10 25.73 16.54
N GLN A 157 -6.16 26.50 16.47
CA GLN A 157 -7.30 26.40 17.36
C GLN A 157 -8.39 25.54 16.68
N THR A 158 -8.92 24.60 17.41
CA THR A 158 -10.01 23.72 16.95
C THR A 158 -11.29 24.05 17.71
N PHE A 159 -12.41 24.07 17.01
CA PHE A 159 -13.72 24.37 17.58
C PHE A 159 -14.82 23.67 16.78
N ALA A 160 -15.96 23.51 17.40
CA ALA A 160 -17.16 23.01 16.76
C ALA A 160 -18.26 24.07 16.79
N THR A 161 -19.16 24.00 15.80
CA THR A 161 -20.37 24.81 15.71
C THR A 161 -21.57 23.89 15.45
N LEU A 162 -22.77 24.37 15.77
CA LEU A 162 -24.03 23.67 15.55
C LEU A 162 -24.73 24.08 14.23
N SER A 163 -24.04 24.90 13.43
CA SER A 163 -24.47 25.33 12.11
C SER A 163 -23.24 25.63 11.27
N PRO A 164 -23.33 25.58 9.94
CA PRO A 164 -22.22 25.93 9.06
C PRO A 164 -21.70 27.35 9.36
N LEU A 165 -20.38 27.49 9.35
CA LEU A 165 -19.74 28.78 9.61
C LEU A 165 -19.96 29.70 8.39
N PRO A 166 -20.29 30.99 8.59
CA PRO A 166 -20.34 31.97 7.51
C PRO A 166 -19.00 32.07 6.77
N GLY A 167 -19.05 32.18 5.44
CA GLY A 167 -17.85 32.14 4.56
C GLY A 167 -16.88 33.32 4.71
N GLU A 168 -17.22 34.32 5.54
CA GLU A 168 -16.35 35.46 5.87
C GLU A 168 -15.19 35.12 6.83
N TYR A 169 -15.29 33.99 7.52
CA TYR A 169 -14.26 33.54 8.46
C TYR A 169 -13.29 32.54 7.79
N SER A 170 -12.01 32.81 7.90
CA SER A 170 -10.96 31.92 7.35
C SER A 170 -10.75 30.73 8.29
N ALA A 171 -11.61 29.73 8.17
CA ALA A 171 -11.52 28.48 8.90
C ALA A 171 -11.66 27.29 7.94
N THR A 172 -10.91 26.23 8.19
CA THR A 172 -10.99 24.99 7.42
C THR A 172 -11.91 24.01 8.10
N GLU A 173 -12.97 23.61 7.41
CA GLU A 173 -13.86 22.56 7.89
C GLU A 173 -13.23 21.19 7.70
N PHE A 174 -13.42 20.34 8.73
CA PHE A 174 -12.96 18.97 8.71
C PHE A 174 -14.17 18.04 8.65
N PRO A 175 -14.23 17.14 7.66
CA PRO A 175 -15.28 16.15 7.62
C PRO A 175 -15.18 15.24 8.86
N ILE A 176 -16.30 14.98 9.50
CA ILE A 176 -16.38 14.03 10.61
C ILE A 176 -16.10 12.64 10.04
N PRO A 177 -15.09 11.91 10.55
CA PRO A 177 -14.78 10.59 10.05
C PRO A 177 -15.85 9.58 10.43
N ASP A 178 -16.05 8.58 9.58
CA ASP A 178 -17.06 7.53 9.77
C ASP A 178 -16.70 6.57 10.91
N LYS A 179 -15.40 6.43 11.22
CA LYS A 179 -14.87 5.53 12.25
C LYS A 179 -14.24 6.33 13.41
N GLY A 180 -14.46 5.87 14.63
CA GLY A 180 -13.81 6.41 15.81
C GLY A 180 -12.39 5.89 15.99
N LEU A 181 -11.64 6.53 16.91
CA LEU A 181 -10.26 6.13 17.21
C LEU A 181 -10.17 4.68 17.70
N GLU A 182 -11.09 4.26 18.56
CA GLU A 182 -11.12 2.89 19.09
C GLU A 182 -11.37 1.84 18.00
N GLU A 183 -12.25 2.14 17.05
CA GLU A 183 -12.52 1.26 15.89
C GLU A 183 -11.30 1.13 14.99
N LEU A 184 -10.58 2.23 14.75
CA LEU A 184 -9.35 2.22 13.97
C LEU A 184 -8.20 1.49 14.67
N GLU A 185 -8.08 1.63 15.99
CA GLU A 185 -7.10 0.89 16.79
C GLU A 185 -7.37 -0.62 16.75
N GLN A 186 -8.64 -1.04 16.84
CA GLN A 186 -9.04 -2.44 16.70
C GLN A 186 -8.75 -2.98 15.31
N GLU A 187 -9.06 -2.21 14.27
CA GLU A 187 -8.76 -2.56 12.87
C GLU A 187 -7.24 -2.75 12.66
N GLN A 188 -6.42 -1.85 13.20
CA GLN A 188 -4.97 -1.99 13.16
C GLN A 188 -4.47 -3.27 13.84
N GLN A 189 -5.04 -3.61 15.00
CA GLN A 189 -4.66 -4.84 15.70
C GLN A 189 -5.04 -6.08 14.88
N GLN A 190 -6.21 -6.07 14.24
CA GLN A 190 -6.65 -7.17 13.40
C GLN A 190 -5.77 -7.31 12.14
N LEU A 191 -5.44 -6.20 11.48
CA LEU A 191 -4.53 -6.19 10.34
C LEU A 191 -3.13 -6.72 10.69
N LYS A 192 -2.61 -6.34 11.87
CA LYS A 192 -1.35 -6.90 12.38
C LYS A 192 -1.41 -8.42 12.56
N LYS A 193 -2.48 -8.96 13.14
CA LYS A 193 -2.66 -10.41 13.30
C LYS A 193 -2.73 -11.11 11.95
N ASN A 194 -3.49 -10.56 11.00
CA ASN A 194 -3.62 -11.12 9.66
C ASN A 194 -2.27 -11.14 8.92
N LEU A 195 -1.46 -10.09 9.07
CA LEU A 195 -0.14 -10.01 8.45
C LEU A 195 0.85 -11.04 9.00
N HIS A 196 0.73 -11.45 10.28
CA HIS A 196 1.59 -12.48 10.88
C HIS A 196 1.15 -13.90 10.52
N SER A 197 -0.08 -14.09 10.07
CA SER A 197 -0.63 -15.39 9.68
C SER A 197 -0.60 -15.64 8.17
N THR A 198 -0.14 -14.68 7.38
CA THR A 198 0.08 -14.76 5.94
C THR A 198 1.55 -14.97 5.63
#